data_707f9724898322ef823e61214f8b5a51
#
_entry.id   707f9724898322ef823e61214f8b5a51
#
_cell.length_a   1.000
_cell.length_b   1.000
_cell.length_c   1.000
_cell.angle_alpha   90.00
_cell.angle_beta   90.00
_cell.angle_gamma   90.00
#
_symmetry.space_group_name_H-M   'P 1'
#
loop_
_entity.id
_entity.type
_entity.pdbx_description
1 polymer ?
#
loop_
_entity_poly.entity_id
_entity_poly.type
_entity_poly.pdbx_seq_one_letter_code
_entity_poly.pdbx_strand_id
1 'polypeptide(L)'
;KNEGADNLEHIYYLVQSRDRYLALKRVADYYPEIFGIVFCRTKAETQEVADSLIKDGYSADALHGDLSQSQRDFVMKRFRSHTLQMLVATDVAARGIDVNDVTHVINYNLPEDVENYTHRTGRTARAGKSGIAITITTPKDSGRIKDIERIIKKKFERKNVPNGPDVCEKQLFNLVHKLHNVEVKDEEIESFLPAIYEELKDLTKEELIKRVIGEEFNRFHEYYQDAPDLNIAKGSVDGAFGKHRTTRFFVNMGRLDGFNHHSLRDFLSDVVKLHPRMVFNVDVKNSFSFFETESRFVDNFLAMNSQDMEFNNRKIQLEVSNPRMKEGGGKGSFGGDGERHEKKRHRKGGFGGFEKQGFGGKDRGSFGGGEKKKKFGKSRF
;
A
#
# COMPACT_ATOMS: atom_id res chain seq x y z
N LYS A 1 -25.62 -0.92 15.29
CA LYS A 1 -25.01 -2.16 15.82
C LYS A 1 -23.82 -2.48 14.93
N ASN A 2 -22.59 -2.45 15.51
CA ASN A 2 -21.33 -2.77 14.80
C ASN A 2 -21.05 -4.29 14.89
N GLU A 3 -22.02 -5.11 14.55
CA GLU A 3 -21.85 -6.57 14.54
C GLU A 3 -21.38 -6.97 13.14
N GLY A 4 -20.20 -7.62 13.04
CA GLY A 4 -19.73 -8.20 11.78
C GLY A 4 -20.65 -9.33 11.35
N ALA A 5 -20.81 -9.52 10.03
CA ALA A 5 -21.60 -10.63 9.48
C ALA A 5 -21.05 -11.97 9.99
N ASP A 6 -21.94 -12.92 10.32
CA ASP A 6 -21.53 -14.22 10.87
C ASP A 6 -20.74 -15.07 9.87
N ASN A 7 -20.96 -14.86 8.58
CA ASN A 7 -20.32 -15.60 7.50
C ASN A 7 -19.03 -14.91 6.97
N LEU A 8 -18.43 -14.00 7.77
CA LEU A 8 -17.24 -13.26 7.38
C LEU A 8 -16.02 -13.76 8.15
N GLU A 9 -15.04 -14.28 7.42
CA GLU A 9 -13.74 -14.65 7.97
C GLU A 9 -12.85 -13.42 8.08
N HIS A 10 -12.22 -13.21 9.25
CA HIS A 10 -11.30 -12.10 9.49
C HIS A 10 -9.87 -12.64 9.61
N ILE A 11 -9.04 -12.32 8.62
CA ILE A 11 -7.64 -12.77 8.55
C ILE A 11 -6.73 -11.55 8.61
N TYR A 12 -5.56 -11.68 9.25
CA TYR A 12 -4.51 -10.69 9.09
C TYR A 12 -3.15 -11.32 8.81
N TYR A 13 -2.38 -10.64 7.97
CA TYR A 13 -0.99 -10.91 7.66
C TYR A 13 -0.10 -9.86 8.32
N LEU A 14 0.96 -10.30 8.98
CA LEU A 14 1.93 -9.41 9.61
C LEU A 14 3.20 -9.37 8.77
N VAL A 15 3.45 -8.21 8.12
CA VAL A 15 4.57 -8.02 7.19
C VAL A 15 5.34 -6.73 7.47
N GLN A 16 6.53 -6.58 6.92
CA GLN A 16 7.23 -5.29 6.93
C GLN A 16 6.51 -4.29 6.01
N SER A 17 6.60 -2.99 6.31
CA SER A 17 5.93 -1.95 5.50
C SER A 17 6.34 -1.99 4.02
N ARG A 18 7.60 -2.30 3.74
CA ARG A 18 8.15 -2.41 2.38
C ARG A 18 7.60 -3.61 1.60
N ASP A 19 7.15 -4.64 2.31
CA ASP A 19 6.69 -5.90 1.71
C ASP A 19 5.15 -5.95 1.54
N ARG A 20 4.45 -4.86 1.90
CA ARG A 20 2.98 -4.81 1.88
C ARG A 20 2.39 -5.08 0.49
N TYR A 21 2.97 -4.50 -0.56
CA TYR A 21 2.52 -4.73 -1.93
C TYR A 21 2.76 -6.20 -2.37
N LEU A 22 3.92 -6.76 -2.04
CA LEU A 22 4.22 -8.17 -2.33
C LEU A 22 3.26 -9.11 -1.60
N ALA A 23 2.85 -8.77 -0.37
CA ALA A 23 1.84 -9.53 0.35
C ALA A 23 0.47 -9.45 -0.35
N LEU A 24 0.05 -8.26 -0.82
CA LEU A 24 -1.17 -8.09 -1.61
C LEU A 24 -1.14 -8.95 -2.88
N LYS A 25 -0.02 -8.91 -3.63
CA LYS A 25 0.17 -9.70 -4.84
C LYS A 25 0.05 -11.20 -4.55
N ARG A 26 0.72 -11.71 -3.51
CA ARG A 26 0.60 -13.12 -3.12
C ARG A 26 -0.80 -13.53 -2.70
N VAL A 27 -1.54 -12.62 -2.06
CA VAL A 27 -2.96 -12.86 -1.76
C VAL A 27 -3.77 -12.97 -3.05
N ALA A 28 -3.57 -12.07 -4.01
CA ALA A 28 -4.25 -12.11 -5.29
C ALA A 28 -3.94 -13.40 -6.07
N ASP A 29 -2.68 -13.85 -6.06
CA ASP A 29 -2.26 -15.09 -6.71
C ASP A 29 -2.79 -16.34 -5.97
N TYR A 30 -2.89 -16.29 -4.64
CA TYR A 30 -3.41 -17.40 -3.83
C TYR A 30 -4.91 -17.61 -3.97
N TYR A 31 -5.66 -16.56 -4.33
CA TYR A 31 -7.11 -16.61 -4.59
C TYR A 31 -7.40 -16.30 -6.07
N PRO A 32 -7.21 -17.25 -6.99
CA PRO A 32 -7.30 -17.00 -8.43
C PRO A 32 -8.65 -16.48 -8.91
N GLU A 33 -9.72 -16.73 -8.15
CA GLU A 33 -11.08 -16.24 -8.43
C GLU A 33 -11.46 -15.03 -7.55
N ILE A 34 -10.46 -14.30 -7.05
CA ILE A 34 -10.71 -13.12 -6.23
C ILE A 34 -11.50 -12.07 -7.01
N PHE A 35 -12.63 -11.68 -6.45
CA PHE A 35 -13.39 -10.50 -6.86
C PHE A 35 -13.46 -9.59 -5.64
N GLY A 36 -12.59 -8.57 -5.59
CA GLY A 36 -12.29 -7.92 -4.33
C GLY A 36 -12.19 -6.40 -4.38
N ILE A 37 -12.30 -5.80 -3.19
CA ILE A 37 -12.01 -4.38 -2.97
C ILE A 37 -10.79 -4.25 -2.08
N VAL A 38 -9.78 -3.51 -2.57
CA VAL A 38 -8.54 -3.20 -1.84
C VAL A 38 -8.66 -1.78 -1.29
N PHE A 39 -8.65 -1.64 0.02
CA PHE A 39 -8.77 -0.35 0.69
C PHE A 39 -7.40 0.24 1.05
N CYS A 40 -7.09 1.39 0.47
CA CYS A 40 -5.91 2.20 0.75
C CYS A 40 -6.26 3.45 1.56
N ARG A 41 -5.28 4.00 2.29
CA ARG A 41 -5.49 5.16 3.16
C ARG A 41 -5.61 6.46 2.38
N THR A 42 -4.79 6.66 1.36
CA THR A 42 -4.73 7.91 0.59
C THR A 42 -5.01 7.68 -0.89
N LYS A 43 -5.48 8.74 -1.58
CA LYS A 43 -5.71 8.71 -3.01
C LYS A 43 -4.44 8.41 -3.82
N ALA A 44 -3.29 8.94 -3.40
CA ALA A 44 -2.00 8.67 -4.04
C ALA A 44 -1.61 7.19 -3.93
N GLU A 45 -1.73 6.61 -2.73
CA GLU A 45 -1.47 5.18 -2.50
C GLU A 45 -2.48 4.29 -3.26
N THR A 46 -3.75 4.73 -3.38
CA THR A 46 -4.78 4.02 -4.16
C THR A 46 -4.37 3.91 -5.64
N GLN A 47 -3.95 5.03 -6.24
CA GLN A 47 -3.48 5.03 -7.63
C GLN A 47 -2.21 4.19 -7.79
N GLU A 48 -1.24 4.36 -6.90
CA GLU A 48 0.02 3.62 -6.92
C GLU A 48 -0.18 2.09 -6.86
N VAL A 49 -1.04 1.64 -5.95
CA VAL A 49 -1.35 0.20 -5.80
C VAL A 49 -2.09 -0.33 -7.03
N ALA A 50 -3.05 0.43 -7.58
CA ALA A 50 -3.76 0.03 -8.80
C ALA A 50 -2.81 -0.07 -9.99
N ASP A 51 -1.96 0.94 -10.21
CA ASP A 51 -0.99 0.96 -11.30
C ASP A 51 0.00 -0.21 -11.19
N SER A 52 0.42 -0.55 -9.97
CA SER A 52 1.31 -1.69 -9.72
C SER A 52 0.62 -3.02 -10.05
N LEU A 53 -0.65 -3.18 -9.66
CA LEU A 53 -1.44 -4.37 -10.00
C LEU A 53 -1.63 -4.51 -11.51
N ILE A 54 -1.95 -3.42 -12.21
CA ILE A 54 -2.09 -3.40 -13.67
C ILE A 54 -0.77 -3.78 -14.35
N LYS A 55 0.35 -3.22 -13.89
CA LYS A 55 1.69 -3.56 -14.40
C LYS A 55 2.02 -5.03 -14.21
N ASP A 56 1.57 -5.62 -13.11
CA ASP A 56 1.76 -7.04 -12.81
C ASP A 56 0.71 -7.96 -13.50
N GLY A 57 -0.13 -7.41 -14.38
CA GLY A 57 -1.07 -8.16 -15.22
C GLY A 57 -2.44 -8.43 -14.59
N TYR A 58 -2.77 -7.83 -13.44
CA TYR A 58 -4.10 -7.98 -12.85
C TYR A 58 -5.10 -7.02 -13.48
N SER A 59 -6.35 -7.48 -13.58
CA SER A 59 -7.46 -6.62 -13.98
C SER A 59 -7.91 -5.79 -12.77
N ALA A 60 -7.26 -4.63 -12.58
CA ALA A 60 -7.51 -3.71 -11.47
C ALA A 60 -7.78 -2.30 -11.97
N ASP A 61 -8.39 -1.47 -11.12
CA ASP A 61 -8.55 -0.03 -11.37
C ASP A 61 -8.67 0.75 -10.06
N ALA A 62 -8.34 2.04 -10.09
CA ALA A 62 -8.39 2.92 -8.93
C ALA A 62 -9.73 3.64 -8.81
N LEU A 63 -10.19 3.85 -7.56
CA LEU A 63 -11.38 4.66 -7.26
C LEU A 63 -11.07 5.62 -6.11
N HIS A 64 -10.87 6.90 -6.42
CA HIS A 64 -10.54 7.95 -5.44
C HIS A 64 -11.13 9.31 -5.82
N GLY A 65 -10.98 10.29 -4.93
CA GLY A 65 -11.64 11.59 -5.06
C GLY A 65 -11.17 12.48 -6.20
N ASP A 66 -10.00 12.20 -6.82
CA ASP A 66 -9.49 13.01 -7.93
C ASP A 66 -10.05 12.56 -9.31
N LEU A 67 -10.76 11.44 -9.36
CA LEU A 67 -11.43 11.01 -10.57
C LEU A 67 -12.65 11.88 -10.86
N SER A 68 -12.83 12.24 -12.13
CA SER A 68 -14.07 12.85 -12.60
C SER A 68 -15.25 11.90 -12.44
N GLN A 69 -16.48 12.44 -12.45
CA GLN A 69 -17.67 11.57 -12.32
C GLN A 69 -17.75 10.55 -13.45
N SER A 70 -17.42 10.93 -14.68
CA SER A 70 -17.40 9.99 -15.82
C SER A 70 -16.40 8.87 -15.66
N GLN A 71 -15.20 9.16 -15.14
CA GLN A 71 -14.21 8.13 -14.84
C GLN A 71 -14.68 7.19 -13.73
N ARG A 72 -15.28 7.72 -12.65
CA ARG A 72 -15.87 6.91 -11.58
C ARG A 72 -16.95 5.97 -12.11
N ASP A 73 -17.86 6.48 -12.93
CA ASP A 73 -18.95 5.69 -13.51
C ASP A 73 -18.42 4.59 -14.43
N PHE A 74 -17.38 4.89 -15.20
CA PHE A 74 -16.70 3.91 -16.05
C PHE A 74 -16.06 2.78 -15.24
N VAL A 75 -15.26 3.11 -14.21
CA VAL A 75 -14.63 2.13 -13.32
C VAL A 75 -15.68 1.28 -12.62
N MET A 76 -16.74 1.92 -12.09
CA MET A 76 -17.83 1.22 -11.41
C MET A 76 -18.63 0.32 -12.34
N LYS A 77 -18.83 0.72 -13.61
CA LYS A 77 -19.48 -0.13 -14.62
C LYS A 77 -18.65 -1.40 -14.87
N ARG A 78 -17.33 -1.26 -15.07
CA ARG A 78 -16.42 -2.39 -15.26
C ARG A 78 -16.40 -3.32 -14.06
N PHE A 79 -16.41 -2.77 -12.84
CA PHE A 79 -16.44 -3.57 -11.62
C PHE A 79 -17.77 -4.33 -11.47
N ARG A 80 -18.92 -3.69 -11.71
CA ARG A 80 -20.24 -4.37 -11.67
C ARG A 80 -20.40 -5.46 -12.73
N SER A 81 -19.76 -5.29 -13.89
CA SER A 81 -19.80 -6.30 -14.97
C SER A 81 -18.74 -7.39 -14.82
N HIS A 82 -18.03 -7.46 -13.68
CA HIS A 82 -16.97 -8.44 -13.41
C HIS A 82 -15.80 -8.41 -14.42
N THR A 83 -15.65 -7.32 -15.20
CA THR A 83 -14.50 -7.11 -16.08
C THR A 83 -13.29 -6.56 -15.33
N LEU A 84 -13.47 -6.12 -14.08
CA LEU A 84 -12.41 -5.85 -13.13
C LEU A 84 -12.40 -6.92 -12.04
N GLN A 85 -11.25 -7.47 -11.75
CA GLN A 85 -11.02 -8.43 -10.67
C GLN A 85 -10.88 -7.71 -9.31
N MET A 86 -10.17 -6.59 -9.29
CA MET A 86 -9.91 -5.84 -8.08
C MET A 86 -10.19 -4.35 -8.26
N LEU A 87 -10.94 -3.78 -7.32
CA LEU A 87 -11.15 -2.34 -7.21
C LEU A 87 -10.29 -1.79 -6.06
N VAL A 88 -9.33 -0.91 -6.37
CA VAL A 88 -8.51 -0.26 -5.34
C VAL A 88 -9.14 1.07 -4.97
N ALA A 89 -9.52 1.29 -3.71
CA ALA A 89 -10.33 2.43 -3.33
C ALA A 89 -9.93 3.06 -2.00
N THR A 90 -10.23 4.36 -1.85
CA THR A 90 -10.27 5.03 -0.54
C THR A 90 -11.62 4.82 0.14
N ASP A 91 -11.67 4.94 1.47
CA ASP A 91 -12.91 4.84 2.25
C ASP A 91 -14.02 5.77 1.71
N VAL A 92 -13.67 7.02 1.43
CA VAL A 92 -14.63 8.04 0.95
C VAL A 92 -15.19 7.67 -0.42
N ALA A 93 -14.34 7.24 -1.33
CA ALA A 93 -14.76 6.90 -2.69
C ALA A 93 -15.56 5.60 -2.74
N ALA A 94 -15.30 4.68 -1.82
CA ALA A 94 -16.00 3.40 -1.72
C ALA A 94 -17.36 3.48 -1.00
N ARG A 95 -17.70 4.64 -0.41
CA ARG A 95 -19.03 4.81 0.19
C ARG A 95 -20.11 4.74 -0.87
N GLY A 96 -21.17 3.97 -0.58
CA GLY A 96 -22.27 3.80 -1.51
C GLY A 96 -22.01 2.84 -2.68
N ILE A 97 -20.87 2.14 -2.71
CA ILE A 97 -20.67 1.06 -3.66
C ILE A 97 -21.71 -0.03 -3.37
N ASP A 98 -22.65 -0.18 -4.29
CA ASP A 98 -23.60 -1.28 -4.30
C ASP A 98 -23.18 -2.26 -5.39
N VAL A 99 -22.38 -3.23 -4.98
CA VAL A 99 -21.91 -4.34 -5.81
C VAL A 99 -22.10 -5.61 -5.00
N ASN A 100 -22.76 -6.57 -5.61
CA ASN A 100 -22.96 -7.90 -5.05
C ASN A 100 -21.74 -8.78 -5.37
N ASP A 101 -21.64 -9.89 -4.67
CA ASP A 101 -20.69 -10.97 -4.95
C ASP A 101 -19.21 -10.63 -4.71
N VAL A 102 -18.91 -9.53 -4.01
CA VAL A 102 -17.55 -9.25 -3.56
C VAL A 102 -17.10 -10.37 -2.62
N THR A 103 -16.11 -11.15 -3.06
CA THR A 103 -15.59 -12.31 -2.32
C THR A 103 -14.61 -11.89 -1.23
N HIS A 104 -13.82 -10.88 -1.50
CA HIS A 104 -12.74 -10.43 -0.62
C HIS A 104 -12.76 -8.93 -0.38
N VAL A 105 -12.54 -8.54 0.87
CA VAL A 105 -12.19 -7.18 1.24
C VAL A 105 -10.77 -7.18 1.77
N ILE A 106 -9.87 -6.45 1.13
CA ILE A 106 -8.47 -6.36 1.52
C ILE A 106 -8.20 -4.98 2.11
N ASN A 107 -7.90 -4.92 3.40
CA ASN A 107 -7.39 -3.73 4.02
C ASN A 107 -5.88 -3.66 3.79
N TYR A 108 -5.45 -2.96 2.74
CA TYR A 108 -4.04 -2.68 2.47
C TYR A 108 -3.41 -1.86 3.60
N ASN A 109 -4.20 -0.96 4.18
CA ASN A 109 -3.91 -0.30 5.45
C ASN A 109 -5.08 -0.53 6.41
N LEU A 110 -4.77 -0.71 7.69
CA LEU A 110 -5.79 -0.62 8.73
C LEU A 110 -6.49 0.74 8.67
N PRO A 111 -7.82 0.78 8.72
CA PRO A 111 -8.56 2.04 8.80
C PRO A 111 -8.25 2.77 10.11
N GLU A 112 -8.42 4.08 10.13
CA GLU A 112 -8.19 4.87 11.34
C GLU A 112 -9.23 4.56 12.41
N ASP A 113 -10.48 4.36 12.01
CA ASP A 113 -11.60 4.08 12.88
C ASP A 113 -12.17 2.69 12.66
N VAL A 114 -12.67 2.08 13.74
CA VAL A 114 -13.30 0.75 13.70
C VAL A 114 -14.60 0.78 12.89
N GLU A 115 -15.32 1.88 12.89
CA GLU A 115 -16.51 2.06 12.07
C GLU A 115 -16.20 1.91 10.58
N ASN A 116 -15.10 2.51 10.12
CA ASN A 116 -14.61 2.32 8.75
C ASN A 116 -14.26 0.87 8.46
N TYR A 117 -13.71 0.13 9.42
CA TYR A 117 -13.47 -1.31 9.26
C TYR A 117 -14.77 -2.07 8.97
N THR A 118 -15.81 -1.81 9.74
CA THR A 118 -17.13 -2.44 9.56
C THR A 118 -17.75 -2.04 8.21
N HIS A 119 -17.64 -0.78 7.81
CA HIS A 119 -18.12 -0.30 6.51
C HIS A 119 -17.40 -0.95 5.32
N ARG A 120 -16.08 -1.15 5.44
CA ARG A 120 -15.29 -1.86 4.42
C ARG A 120 -15.71 -3.31 4.32
N THR A 121 -15.71 -4.02 5.43
CA THR A 121 -16.00 -5.46 5.47
C THR A 121 -17.45 -5.76 5.14
N GLY A 122 -18.38 -4.83 5.40
CA GLY A 122 -19.77 -4.93 4.94
C GLY A 122 -19.97 -4.86 3.41
N ARG A 123 -18.90 -4.82 2.62
CA ARG A 123 -18.98 -4.96 1.14
C ARG A 123 -18.97 -6.43 0.70
N THR A 124 -18.50 -7.33 1.52
CA THR A 124 -18.56 -8.79 1.30
C THR A 124 -19.51 -9.47 2.28
N ALA A 125 -19.70 -10.76 2.15
CA ALA A 125 -20.60 -11.58 3.00
C ALA A 125 -22.04 -11.08 3.02
N ARG A 126 -22.56 -10.57 1.89
CA ARG A 126 -23.93 -10.10 1.74
C ARG A 126 -24.85 -11.24 1.33
N ALA A 127 -26.16 -11.09 1.64
CA ALA A 127 -27.21 -12.01 1.22
C ALA A 127 -26.95 -13.49 1.61
N GLY A 128 -26.33 -13.73 2.77
CA GLY A 128 -26.05 -15.09 3.24
C GLY A 128 -24.82 -15.76 2.62
N LYS A 129 -24.12 -15.10 1.69
CA LYS A 129 -22.83 -15.59 1.13
C LYS A 129 -21.70 -15.45 2.14
N SER A 130 -20.70 -16.31 2.00
CA SER A 130 -19.45 -16.19 2.76
C SER A 130 -18.55 -15.10 2.16
N GLY A 131 -17.69 -14.50 2.98
CA GLY A 131 -16.71 -13.52 2.55
C GLY A 131 -15.44 -13.58 3.38
N ILE A 132 -14.35 -13.04 2.85
CA ILE A 132 -13.05 -13.00 3.52
C ILE A 132 -12.60 -11.54 3.65
N ALA A 133 -12.34 -11.11 4.87
CA ALA A 133 -11.74 -9.82 5.18
C ALA A 133 -10.26 -10.02 5.54
N ILE A 134 -9.37 -9.60 4.65
CA ILE A 134 -7.92 -9.71 4.82
C ILE A 134 -7.36 -8.36 5.24
N THR A 135 -6.51 -8.34 6.25
CA THR A 135 -5.81 -7.13 6.69
C THR A 135 -4.30 -7.32 6.59
N ILE A 136 -3.64 -6.48 5.80
CA ILE A 136 -2.18 -6.46 5.71
C ILE A 136 -1.67 -5.43 6.71
N THR A 137 -1.11 -5.90 7.82
CA THR A 137 -0.66 -5.04 8.92
C THR A 137 0.85 -5.12 9.15
N THR A 138 1.38 -4.13 9.85
CA THR A 138 2.78 -4.08 10.23
C THR A 138 2.92 -4.23 11.75
N PRO A 139 4.11 -4.54 12.29
CA PRO A 139 4.33 -4.59 13.73
C PRO A 139 3.88 -3.33 14.47
N LYS A 140 4.04 -2.17 13.82
CA LYS A 140 3.63 -0.87 14.38
C LYS A 140 2.12 -0.77 14.59
N ASP A 141 1.33 -1.35 13.67
CA ASP A 141 -0.13 -1.22 13.67
C ASP A 141 -0.83 -2.46 14.28
N SER A 142 -0.07 -3.52 14.62
CA SER A 142 -0.65 -4.82 15.05
C SER A 142 -1.47 -4.73 16.33
N GLY A 143 -1.15 -3.80 17.24
CA GLY A 143 -1.92 -3.57 18.47
C GLY A 143 -3.36 -3.16 18.19
N ARG A 144 -3.61 -2.43 17.10
CA ARG A 144 -4.95 -1.97 16.71
C ARG A 144 -5.89 -3.10 16.29
N ILE A 145 -5.35 -4.26 15.87
CA ILE A 145 -6.16 -5.45 15.58
C ILE A 145 -6.97 -5.84 16.82
N LYS A 146 -6.34 -5.86 18.02
CA LYS A 146 -7.01 -6.20 19.27
C LYS A 146 -8.13 -5.20 19.65
N ASP A 147 -7.93 -3.93 19.34
CA ASP A 147 -8.95 -2.91 19.57
C ASP A 147 -10.16 -3.12 18.65
N ILE A 148 -9.92 -3.44 17.37
CA ILE A 148 -10.98 -3.77 16.43
C ILE A 148 -11.73 -5.03 16.89
N GLU A 149 -11.02 -6.13 17.23
CA GLU A 149 -11.62 -7.37 17.72
C GLU A 149 -12.57 -7.13 18.89
N ARG A 150 -12.15 -6.29 19.86
CA ARG A 150 -12.95 -5.96 21.05
C ARG A 150 -14.26 -5.26 20.70
N ILE A 151 -14.23 -4.38 19.68
CA ILE A 151 -15.40 -3.58 19.31
C ILE A 151 -16.36 -4.35 18.43
N ILE A 152 -15.84 -5.07 17.40
CA ILE A 152 -16.69 -5.87 16.50
C ILE A 152 -17.09 -7.24 17.08
N LYS A 153 -16.50 -7.62 18.23
CA LYS A 153 -16.70 -8.91 18.91
C LYS A 153 -16.40 -10.14 18.04
N LYS A 154 -15.48 -10.00 17.11
CA LYS A 154 -14.99 -11.08 16.23
C LYS A 154 -13.49 -11.22 16.38
N LYS A 155 -12.98 -12.44 16.23
CA LYS A 155 -11.55 -12.73 16.30
C LYS A 155 -10.92 -12.65 14.91
N PHE A 156 -9.70 -12.15 14.85
CA PHE A 156 -8.88 -12.19 13.66
C PHE A 156 -7.93 -13.38 13.72
N GLU A 157 -7.94 -14.18 12.68
CA GLU A 157 -6.97 -15.24 12.53
C GLU A 157 -5.67 -14.68 11.94
N ARG A 158 -4.57 -14.85 12.66
CA ARG A 158 -3.25 -14.56 12.11
C ARG A 158 -2.83 -15.71 11.21
N LYS A 159 -2.75 -15.45 9.91
CA LYS A 159 -2.18 -16.39 8.93
C LYS A 159 -0.81 -15.91 8.44
N ASN A 160 -0.03 -16.81 7.91
CA ASN A 160 1.17 -16.50 7.17
C ASN A 160 0.79 -16.09 5.75
N VAL A 161 1.51 -15.11 5.20
CA VAL A 161 1.40 -14.79 3.77
C VAL A 161 1.78 -16.06 2.99
N PRO A 162 0.97 -16.51 2.03
CA PRO A 162 1.26 -17.69 1.25
C PRO A 162 2.66 -17.67 0.66
N ASN A 163 3.36 -18.78 0.69
CA ASN A 163 4.64 -18.92 0.02
C ASN A 163 4.47 -19.33 -1.47
N GLY A 164 5.56 -19.39 -2.21
CA GLY A 164 5.51 -19.77 -3.63
C GLY A 164 4.86 -21.11 -3.89
N PRO A 165 5.25 -22.20 -3.20
CA PRO A 165 4.60 -23.49 -3.29
C PRO A 165 3.10 -23.47 -3.01
N ASP A 166 2.64 -22.73 -1.97
CA ASP A 166 1.22 -22.60 -1.65
C ASP A 166 0.42 -21.94 -2.79
N VAL A 167 1.01 -20.92 -3.43
CA VAL A 167 0.42 -20.26 -4.60
C VAL A 167 0.36 -21.20 -5.79
N CYS A 168 1.47 -21.89 -6.12
CA CYS A 168 1.52 -22.83 -7.23
C CYS A 168 0.46 -23.92 -7.06
N GLU A 169 0.34 -24.51 -5.87
CA GLU A 169 -0.67 -25.52 -5.58
C GLU A 169 -2.09 -25.01 -5.85
N LYS A 170 -2.44 -23.82 -5.33
CA LYS A 170 -3.78 -23.24 -5.54
C LYS A 170 -4.07 -22.94 -7.00
N GLN A 171 -3.10 -22.43 -7.73
CA GLN A 171 -3.27 -22.12 -9.16
C GLN A 171 -3.45 -23.40 -9.99
N LEU A 172 -2.66 -24.44 -9.72
CA LEU A 172 -2.81 -25.72 -10.42
C LEU A 172 -4.16 -26.39 -10.16
N PHE A 173 -4.61 -26.44 -8.90
CA PHE A 173 -5.94 -26.98 -8.58
C PHE A 173 -7.06 -26.17 -9.20
N ASN A 174 -6.93 -24.85 -9.27
CA ASN A 174 -7.88 -23.99 -9.95
C ASN A 174 -7.92 -24.27 -11.46
N LEU A 175 -6.77 -24.44 -12.10
CA LEU A 175 -6.69 -24.85 -13.50
C LEU A 175 -7.43 -26.17 -13.75
N VAL A 176 -7.14 -27.19 -12.92
CA VAL A 176 -7.79 -28.50 -13.01
C VAL A 176 -9.30 -28.37 -12.83
N HIS A 177 -9.75 -27.56 -11.86
CA HIS A 177 -11.17 -27.32 -11.63
C HIS A 177 -11.85 -26.62 -12.83
N LYS A 178 -11.17 -25.63 -13.42
CA LYS A 178 -11.64 -24.96 -14.63
C LYS A 178 -11.74 -25.92 -15.81
N LEU A 179 -10.71 -26.74 -16.03
CA LEU A 179 -10.73 -27.75 -17.09
C LEU A 179 -11.85 -28.78 -16.91
N HIS A 180 -12.16 -29.14 -15.66
CA HIS A 180 -13.24 -30.10 -15.36
C HIS A 180 -14.63 -29.52 -15.61
N ASN A 181 -14.81 -28.21 -15.40
CA ASN A 181 -16.13 -27.56 -15.44
C ASN A 181 -16.34 -26.66 -16.66
N VAL A 182 -15.36 -26.55 -17.57
CA VAL A 182 -15.53 -25.72 -18.77
C VAL A 182 -16.60 -26.33 -19.69
N GLU A 183 -17.54 -25.51 -20.07
CA GLU A 183 -18.49 -25.85 -21.12
C GLU A 183 -17.84 -25.60 -22.48
N VAL A 184 -17.61 -26.68 -23.22
CA VAL A 184 -17.03 -26.61 -24.55
C VAL A 184 -18.16 -26.32 -25.55
N LYS A 185 -17.98 -25.32 -26.40
CA LYS A 185 -18.88 -25.02 -27.50
C LYS A 185 -18.48 -25.89 -28.70
N ASP A 186 -18.95 -27.12 -28.71
CA ASP A 186 -18.55 -28.14 -29.67
C ASP A 186 -18.70 -27.67 -31.14
N GLU A 187 -19.80 -26.99 -31.49
CA GLU A 187 -20.05 -26.50 -32.85
C GLU A 187 -18.95 -25.51 -33.35
N GLU A 188 -18.37 -24.70 -32.44
CA GLU A 188 -17.37 -23.68 -32.79
C GLU A 188 -15.96 -24.29 -32.88
N ILE A 189 -15.62 -25.27 -32.02
CA ILE A 189 -14.28 -25.86 -31.94
C ILE A 189 -14.09 -27.08 -32.86
N GLU A 190 -15.15 -27.78 -33.23
CA GLU A 190 -15.09 -29.06 -33.93
C GLU A 190 -14.25 -29.00 -35.20
N SER A 191 -14.31 -27.89 -35.93
CA SER A 191 -13.53 -27.68 -37.15
C SER A 191 -12.01 -27.66 -36.96
N PHE A 192 -11.53 -27.35 -35.76
CA PHE A 192 -10.11 -27.26 -35.41
C PHE A 192 -9.56 -28.54 -34.79
N LEU A 193 -10.43 -29.36 -34.18
CA LEU A 193 -10.02 -30.56 -33.43
C LEU A 193 -9.22 -31.59 -34.27
N PRO A 194 -9.56 -31.90 -35.54
CA PRO A 194 -8.83 -32.88 -36.32
C PRO A 194 -7.34 -32.53 -36.47
N ALA A 195 -7.01 -31.28 -36.75
CA ALA A 195 -5.63 -30.83 -36.88
C ALA A 195 -4.88 -30.88 -35.53
N ILE A 196 -5.59 -30.52 -34.44
CA ILE A 196 -5.03 -30.57 -33.06
C ILE A 196 -4.79 -32.03 -32.65
N TYR A 197 -5.71 -32.94 -32.95
CA TYR A 197 -5.52 -34.35 -32.63
C TYR A 197 -4.36 -34.99 -33.40
N GLU A 198 -4.18 -34.61 -34.69
CA GLU A 198 -3.04 -35.09 -35.48
C GLU A 198 -1.69 -34.60 -34.91
N GLU A 199 -1.63 -33.33 -34.46
CA GLU A 199 -0.41 -32.77 -33.85
C GLU A 199 -0.09 -33.39 -32.50
N LEU A 200 -1.09 -33.82 -31.75
CA LEU A 200 -0.94 -34.36 -30.40
C LEU A 200 -0.97 -35.90 -30.35
N LYS A 201 -1.10 -36.58 -31.49
CA LYS A 201 -1.35 -38.04 -31.58
C LYS A 201 -0.26 -38.91 -30.90
N ASP A 202 0.98 -38.41 -30.85
CA ASP A 202 2.12 -39.12 -30.25
C ASP A 202 2.18 -38.98 -28.71
N LEU A 203 1.31 -38.13 -28.13
CA LEU A 203 1.25 -37.93 -26.68
C LEU A 203 0.23 -38.85 -26.05
N THR A 204 0.62 -39.48 -24.95
CA THR A 204 -0.33 -40.17 -24.07
C THR A 204 -1.17 -39.16 -23.32
N LYS A 205 -2.32 -39.58 -22.80
CA LYS A 205 -3.19 -38.72 -21.96
C LYS A 205 -2.41 -38.16 -20.77
N GLU A 206 -1.59 -38.97 -20.15
CA GLU A 206 -0.76 -38.58 -18.99
C GLU A 206 0.26 -37.52 -19.36
N GLU A 207 0.92 -37.66 -20.52
CA GLU A 207 1.89 -36.67 -21.02
C GLU A 207 1.22 -35.37 -21.40
N LEU A 208 0.05 -35.42 -22.03
CA LEU A 208 -0.73 -34.23 -22.35
C LEU A 208 -1.13 -33.46 -21.08
N ILE A 209 -1.68 -34.16 -20.07
CA ILE A 209 -2.02 -33.55 -18.79
C ILE A 209 -0.78 -32.94 -18.14
N LYS A 210 0.36 -33.64 -18.13
CA LYS A 210 1.61 -33.16 -17.57
C LYS A 210 2.09 -31.89 -18.26
N ARG A 211 1.96 -31.78 -19.58
CA ARG A 211 2.36 -30.58 -20.36
C ARG A 211 1.46 -29.41 -20.07
N VAL A 212 0.13 -29.60 -20.08
CA VAL A 212 -0.84 -28.56 -19.77
C VAL A 212 -0.65 -28.02 -18.36
N ILE A 213 -0.47 -28.91 -17.38
CA ILE A 213 -0.22 -28.51 -15.98
C ILE A 213 1.17 -27.87 -15.86
N GLY A 214 2.17 -28.41 -16.58
CA GLY A 214 3.55 -27.91 -16.55
C GLY A 214 3.72 -26.49 -17.05
N GLU A 215 2.96 -26.08 -18.06
CA GLU A 215 2.96 -24.71 -18.58
C GLU A 215 2.58 -23.70 -17.47
N GLU A 216 1.45 -23.94 -16.79
CA GLU A 216 1.00 -23.10 -15.71
C GLU A 216 1.92 -23.16 -14.47
N PHE A 217 2.41 -24.37 -14.15
CA PHE A 217 3.37 -24.55 -13.05
C PHE A 217 4.65 -23.75 -13.29
N ASN A 218 5.24 -23.84 -14.48
CA ASN A 218 6.50 -23.16 -14.80
C ASN A 218 6.35 -21.65 -14.68
N ARG A 219 5.22 -21.08 -15.11
CA ARG A 219 4.91 -19.66 -15.01
C ARG A 219 4.98 -19.14 -13.56
N PHE A 220 4.36 -19.87 -12.62
CA PHE A 220 4.39 -19.49 -11.20
C PHE A 220 5.70 -19.90 -10.53
N HIS A 221 6.27 -21.05 -10.89
CA HIS A 221 7.50 -21.54 -10.29
C HIS A 221 8.66 -20.60 -10.56
N GLU A 222 8.88 -20.17 -11.81
CA GLU A 222 9.92 -19.21 -12.19
C GLU A 222 9.77 -17.89 -11.43
N TYR A 223 8.54 -17.41 -11.25
CA TYR A 223 8.29 -16.18 -10.53
C TYR A 223 8.56 -16.30 -9.03
N TYR A 224 8.24 -17.45 -8.41
CA TYR A 224 8.27 -17.61 -6.96
C TYR A 224 9.48 -18.40 -6.43
N GLN A 225 10.31 -19.03 -7.27
CA GLN A 225 11.45 -19.85 -6.80
C GLN A 225 12.42 -19.08 -5.90
N ASP A 226 12.70 -17.81 -6.23
CA ASP A 226 13.59 -16.92 -5.48
C ASP A 226 12.82 -15.90 -4.64
N ALA A 227 11.51 -16.06 -4.51
CA ALA A 227 10.68 -15.12 -3.80
C ALA A 227 10.94 -15.21 -2.28
N PRO A 228 11.19 -14.06 -1.62
CA PRO A 228 11.51 -14.04 -0.20
C PRO A 228 10.33 -14.44 0.67
N ASP A 229 10.62 -14.96 1.86
CA ASP A 229 9.63 -15.07 2.91
C ASP A 229 9.25 -13.65 3.40
N LEU A 230 7.96 -13.34 3.37
CA LEU A 230 7.41 -12.05 3.80
C LEU A 230 6.94 -12.08 5.26
N ASN A 231 6.93 -13.26 5.88
CA ASN A 231 6.38 -13.46 7.21
C ASN A 231 7.32 -12.98 8.31
N ILE A 232 6.75 -12.33 9.31
CA ILE A 232 7.46 -11.97 10.53
C ILE A 232 7.25 -13.09 11.55
N ALA A 233 8.35 -13.68 12.06
CA ALA A 233 8.30 -14.77 13.01
C ALA A 233 7.44 -14.45 14.24
N LYS A 234 6.71 -15.47 14.76
CA LYS A 234 5.97 -15.36 16.01
C LYS A 234 6.97 -15.15 17.15
N GLY A 235 6.85 -14.05 17.89
CA GLY A 235 7.75 -13.71 19.00
C GLY A 235 8.68 -12.53 18.73
N SER A 236 8.83 -12.09 17.48
CA SER A 236 9.62 -10.89 17.16
C SER A 236 8.89 -9.56 17.42
N VAL A 237 7.65 -9.62 17.90
CA VAL A 237 6.82 -8.43 18.17
C VAL A 237 7.12 -7.80 19.53
N ASP A 238 7.66 -8.59 20.49
CA ASP A 238 8.01 -8.11 21.83
C ASP A 238 9.53 -7.94 22.01
N GLY A 239 10.14 -7.00 21.30
CA GLY A 239 11.48 -6.50 21.65
C GLY A 239 12.67 -6.96 20.81
N ALA A 240 12.46 -7.74 19.75
CA ALA A 240 13.52 -8.01 18.79
C ALA A 240 13.07 -7.52 17.39
N PHE A 241 13.12 -6.21 17.14
CA PHE A 241 13.55 -5.76 15.83
C PHE A 241 14.86 -6.52 15.57
N GLY A 242 14.79 -7.61 14.81
CA GLY A 242 15.99 -8.22 14.26
C GLY A 242 16.77 -7.06 13.70
N LYS A 243 17.97 -6.83 14.24
CA LYS A 243 18.84 -5.70 13.92
C LYS A 243 19.36 -5.82 12.48
N HIS A 244 18.50 -5.80 11.50
CA HIS A 244 18.89 -5.22 10.24
C HIS A 244 18.87 -3.71 10.50
N ARG A 245 20.01 -3.18 10.96
CA ARG A 245 20.19 -1.74 11.08
C ARG A 245 19.87 -1.18 9.72
N THR A 246 18.83 -0.37 9.63
CA THR A 246 18.56 0.41 8.44
C THR A 246 19.37 1.68 8.50
N THR A 247 19.91 2.08 7.36
CA THR A 247 20.64 3.34 7.22
C THR A 247 19.85 4.22 6.26
N ARG A 248 19.56 5.44 6.70
CA ARG A 248 18.92 6.45 5.88
C ARG A 248 19.96 7.23 5.10
N PHE A 249 19.70 7.40 3.82
CA PHE A 249 20.53 8.17 2.92
C PHE A 249 19.82 9.44 2.46
N PHE A 250 20.62 10.46 2.23
CA PHE A 250 20.30 11.63 1.43
C PHE A 250 20.87 11.43 0.04
N VAL A 251 20.14 11.85 -0.99
CA VAL A 251 20.60 11.94 -2.38
C VAL A 251 20.17 13.27 -2.98
N ASN A 252 21.07 13.93 -3.69
CA ASN A 252 20.85 15.25 -4.29
C ASN A 252 20.03 15.20 -5.60
N MET A 253 19.08 14.28 -5.71
CA MET A 253 18.16 14.11 -6.83
C MET A 253 16.71 14.13 -6.34
N GLY A 254 15.82 14.76 -7.10
CA GLY A 254 14.44 14.95 -6.70
C GLY A 254 13.47 15.09 -7.87
N ARG A 255 12.31 15.71 -7.61
CA ARG A 255 11.27 15.90 -8.63
C ARG A 255 11.71 16.79 -9.81
N LEU A 256 12.57 17.76 -9.55
CA LEU A 256 13.14 18.65 -10.59
C LEU A 256 14.03 17.88 -11.59
N ASP A 257 14.58 16.75 -11.15
CA ASP A 257 15.37 15.86 -11.98
C ASP A 257 14.50 14.79 -12.67
N GLY A 258 13.15 14.87 -12.56
CA GLY A 258 12.20 13.95 -13.18
C GLY A 258 11.88 12.70 -12.34
N PHE A 259 12.36 12.63 -11.10
CA PHE A 259 12.14 11.45 -10.25
C PHE A 259 10.82 11.51 -9.47
N ASN A 260 10.18 10.36 -9.39
CA ASN A 260 9.15 10.02 -8.41
C ASN A 260 9.65 8.88 -7.51
N HIS A 261 8.83 8.42 -6.55
CA HIS A 261 9.22 7.36 -5.61
C HIS A 261 9.68 6.06 -6.30
N HIS A 262 9.02 5.68 -7.39
CA HIS A 262 9.33 4.44 -8.13
C HIS A 262 10.57 4.61 -8.98
N SER A 263 10.59 5.65 -9.82
CA SER A 263 11.71 5.87 -10.75
C SER A 263 13.04 6.09 -10.01
N LEU A 264 13.02 6.77 -8.85
CA LEU A 264 14.22 6.94 -8.04
C LEU A 264 14.66 5.61 -7.40
N ARG A 265 13.72 4.82 -6.87
CA ARG A 265 14.01 3.50 -6.31
C ARG A 265 14.63 2.59 -7.35
N ASP A 266 13.99 2.49 -8.52
CA ASP A 266 14.44 1.63 -9.60
C ASP A 266 15.83 2.08 -10.10
N PHE A 267 16.04 3.37 -10.33
CA PHE A 267 17.34 3.94 -10.68
C PHE A 267 18.44 3.60 -9.67
N LEU A 268 18.20 3.85 -8.38
CA LEU A 268 19.18 3.56 -7.33
C LEU A 268 19.49 2.06 -7.25
N SER A 269 18.49 1.22 -7.43
CA SER A 269 18.64 -0.23 -7.40
C SER A 269 19.45 -0.77 -8.58
N ASP A 270 19.18 -0.24 -9.78
CA ASP A 270 19.88 -0.63 -11.00
C ASP A 270 21.36 -0.24 -10.95
N VAL A 271 21.67 0.94 -10.43
CA VAL A 271 23.05 1.42 -10.31
C VAL A 271 23.88 0.55 -9.35
N VAL A 272 23.31 0.19 -8.19
CA VAL A 272 24.01 -0.66 -7.22
C VAL A 272 23.83 -2.16 -7.47
N LYS A 273 23.09 -2.53 -8.53
CA LYS A 273 22.76 -3.92 -8.90
C LYS A 273 22.12 -4.70 -7.73
N LEU A 274 21.20 -4.04 -7.05
CA LEU A 274 20.42 -4.62 -5.98
C LEU A 274 18.94 -4.73 -6.39
N HIS A 275 18.24 -5.68 -5.81
CA HIS A 275 16.81 -5.78 -6.03
C HIS A 275 16.09 -4.50 -5.52
N PRO A 276 15.12 -3.90 -6.25
CA PRO A 276 14.44 -2.64 -5.90
C PRO A 276 13.87 -2.59 -4.48
N ARG A 277 13.47 -3.73 -3.91
CA ARG A 277 13.00 -3.83 -2.52
C ARG A 277 14.06 -3.50 -1.45
N MET A 278 15.35 -3.48 -1.81
CA MET A 278 16.42 -3.10 -0.87
C MET A 278 16.52 -1.59 -0.70
N VAL A 279 15.84 -0.81 -1.55
CA VAL A 279 15.67 0.63 -1.44
C VAL A 279 14.22 0.91 -1.03
N PHE A 280 14.00 1.37 0.19
CA PHE A 280 12.66 1.56 0.76
C PHE A 280 12.56 2.88 1.52
N ASN A 281 11.35 3.26 1.96
CA ASN A 281 11.06 4.54 2.61
C ASN A 281 11.57 5.74 1.79
N VAL A 282 11.38 5.67 0.46
CA VAL A 282 11.82 6.71 -0.47
C VAL A 282 10.91 7.95 -0.30
N ASP A 283 11.51 9.09 0.01
CA ASP A 283 10.83 10.37 0.20
C ASP A 283 11.41 11.40 -0.78
N VAL A 284 10.73 11.63 -1.89
CA VAL A 284 11.20 12.49 -2.98
C VAL A 284 10.73 13.93 -2.74
N LYS A 285 11.70 14.84 -2.54
CA LYS A 285 11.52 16.29 -2.46
C LYS A 285 11.76 16.95 -3.82
N ASN A 286 11.73 18.26 -3.87
CA ASN A 286 11.90 18.98 -5.15
C ASN A 286 13.31 18.77 -5.74
N SER A 287 14.37 19.03 -4.98
CA SER A 287 15.78 19.01 -5.45
C SER A 287 16.63 17.92 -4.82
N PHE A 288 16.08 17.12 -3.90
CA PHE A 288 16.77 16.05 -3.21
C PHE A 288 15.77 14.99 -2.74
N SER A 289 16.27 13.85 -2.28
CA SER A 289 15.44 12.78 -1.76
C SER A 289 16.10 12.09 -0.58
N PHE A 290 15.31 11.36 0.19
CA PHE A 290 15.77 10.42 1.20
C PHE A 290 15.30 9.03 0.85
N PHE A 291 16.10 8.04 1.20
CA PHE A 291 15.70 6.63 1.15
C PHE A 291 16.38 5.85 2.28
N GLU A 292 15.93 4.64 2.53
CA GLU A 292 16.53 3.73 3.48
C GLU A 292 16.95 2.43 2.81
N THR A 293 18.03 1.84 3.31
CA THR A 293 18.46 0.50 2.93
C THR A 293 18.94 -0.27 4.17
N GLU A 294 19.11 -1.59 4.06
CA GLU A 294 19.74 -2.36 5.14
C GLU A 294 21.20 -1.98 5.27
N SER A 295 21.70 -1.86 6.51
CA SER A 295 23.07 -1.37 6.79
C SER A 295 24.17 -2.21 6.14
N ARG A 296 23.89 -3.47 5.79
CA ARG A 296 24.85 -4.31 5.05
C ARG A 296 25.14 -3.83 3.62
N PHE A 297 24.25 -2.98 3.05
CA PHE A 297 24.40 -2.44 1.70
C PHE A 297 24.91 -1.00 1.68
N VAL A 298 25.27 -0.44 2.84
CA VAL A 298 25.74 0.95 2.95
C VAL A 298 26.94 1.20 2.04
N ASP A 299 27.92 0.30 2.04
CA ASP A 299 29.12 0.44 1.23
C ASP A 299 28.84 0.41 -0.27
N ASN A 300 27.83 -0.38 -0.71
CA ASN A 300 27.41 -0.41 -2.10
C ASN A 300 26.90 0.97 -2.56
N PHE A 301 26.11 1.66 -1.73
CA PHE A 301 25.59 2.99 -2.04
C PHE A 301 26.67 4.07 -1.92
N LEU A 302 27.56 4.01 -0.94
CA LEU A 302 28.65 4.97 -0.80
C LEU A 302 29.67 4.87 -1.93
N ALA A 303 29.87 3.66 -2.50
CA ALA A 303 30.73 3.45 -3.65
C ALA A 303 30.26 4.23 -4.91
N MET A 304 28.97 4.61 -5.00
CA MET A 304 28.49 5.48 -6.09
C MET A 304 29.18 6.84 -6.11
N ASN A 305 29.53 7.40 -4.96
CA ASN A 305 30.24 8.67 -4.86
C ASN A 305 31.65 8.62 -5.49
N SER A 306 32.28 7.45 -5.45
CA SER A 306 33.63 7.25 -6.01
C SER A 306 33.63 7.00 -7.52
N GLN A 307 32.48 6.70 -8.12
CA GLN A 307 32.35 6.42 -9.55
C GLN A 307 32.10 7.66 -10.41
N ASP A 308 32.15 8.87 -9.81
CA ASP A 308 31.89 10.15 -10.48
C ASP A 308 30.64 10.14 -11.39
N MET A 309 29.58 9.50 -10.92
CA MET A 309 28.35 9.36 -11.70
C MET A 309 27.63 10.69 -11.83
N GLU A 310 27.20 10.99 -13.06
CA GLU A 310 26.44 12.19 -13.38
C GLU A 310 25.04 11.83 -13.91
N PHE A 311 24.08 12.62 -13.50
CA PHE A 311 22.71 12.60 -14.03
C PHE A 311 22.31 14.02 -14.45
N ASN A 312 21.93 14.20 -15.71
CA ASN A 312 21.59 15.51 -16.29
C ASN A 312 22.68 16.59 -16.04
N ASN A 313 23.96 16.25 -16.29
CA ASN A 313 25.13 17.11 -16.06
C ASN A 313 25.32 17.54 -14.59
N ARG A 314 24.75 16.81 -13.65
CA ARG A 314 24.89 17.03 -12.21
C ARG A 314 25.49 15.80 -11.56
N LYS A 315 26.57 16.00 -10.82
CA LYS A 315 27.22 14.91 -10.05
C LYS A 315 26.28 14.40 -8.97
N ILE A 316 26.09 13.08 -8.93
CA ILE A 316 25.27 12.41 -7.90
C ILE A 316 26.06 12.39 -6.59
N GLN A 317 25.42 12.80 -5.50
CA GLN A 317 25.98 12.77 -4.15
C GLN A 317 25.02 12.03 -3.22
N LEU A 318 25.57 11.01 -2.53
CA LEU A 318 24.87 10.27 -1.49
C LEU A 318 25.58 10.47 -0.15
N GLU A 319 24.78 10.72 0.88
CA GLU A 319 25.28 10.89 2.25
C GLU A 319 24.42 10.08 3.21
N VAL A 320 25.04 9.50 4.25
CA VAL A 320 24.31 8.87 5.35
C VAL A 320 23.62 9.96 6.18
N SER A 321 22.29 9.94 6.21
CA SER A 321 21.49 10.91 6.95
C SER A 321 21.27 10.45 8.38
N ASN A 322 21.84 11.18 9.36
CA ASN A 322 21.58 10.93 10.78
C ASN A 322 20.22 11.54 11.20
N PRO A 323 19.32 10.81 11.87
CA PRO A 323 17.98 11.30 12.23
C PRO A 323 17.93 12.37 13.34
N ARG A 324 19.04 12.99 13.72
CA ARG A 324 19.13 13.92 14.86
C ARG A 324 19.24 15.42 14.50
N MET A 325 19.13 15.82 13.24
CA MET A 325 18.97 17.24 12.91
C MET A 325 17.50 17.59 12.70
N LYS A 326 16.87 18.10 13.75
CA LYS A 326 15.61 18.88 13.65
C LYS A 326 15.88 20.09 12.76
N GLU A 327 14.96 20.35 11.83
CA GLU A 327 14.89 21.57 11.04
C GLU A 327 15.00 22.80 11.94
N GLY A 328 16.16 23.41 11.94
CA GLY A 328 16.40 24.76 12.45
C GLY A 328 16.71 25.65 11.27
N GLY A 329 15.78 26.58 10.96
CA GLY A 329 15.94 27.56 9.89
C GLY A 329 17.27 28.32 9.99
N GLY A 330 18.11 28.15 8.99
CA GLY A 330 19.37 28.87 8.85
C GLY A 330 19.23 30.06 7.91
N LYS A 331 19.18 31.26 8.45
CA LYS A 331 19.58 32.48 7.74
C LYS A 331 21.10 32.48 7.67
N GLY A 332 21.62 32.60 6.48
CA GLY A 332 23.04 32.78 6.26
C GLY A 332 23.54 34.13 6.78
N SER A 333 24.74 34.14 7.34
CA SER A 333 25.58 35.32 7.37
C SER A 333 27.05 34.88 7.34
N PHE A 334 27.75 35.46 6.40
CA PHE A 334 29.20 35.38 6.22
C PHE A 334 29.93 36.24 7.25
N GLY A 335 31.12 35.79 7.69
CA GLY A 335 32.20 36.71 7.98
C GLY A 335 32.74 36.71 9.42
N GLY A 336 34.03 36.45 9.56
CA GLY A 336 34.94 37.16 10.45
C GLY A 336 35.52 36.44 11.64
N ASP A 337 36.79 36.18 11.54
CA ASP A 337 37.76 35.85 12.60
C ASP A 337 37.65 36.73 13.85
N GLY A 338 38.04 36.21 15.00
CA GLY A 338 38.39 37.04 16.14
C GLY A 338 38.25 36.39 17.52
N GLU A 339 39.35 35.86 17.98
CA GLU A 339 39.90 35.81 19.36
C GLU A 339 39.04 35.60 20.62
N ARG A 340 39.58 34.70 21.40
CA ARG A 340 39.30 34.36 22.80
C ARG A 340 39.15 35.57 23.73
N HIS A 341 38.20 35.50 24.65
CA HIS A 341 38.44 35.92 26.03
C HIS A 341 37.50 35.17 27.02
N GLU A 342 38.13 34.48 27.95
CA GLU A 342 37.60 33.98 29.22
C GLU A 342 37.19 35.12 30.13
N LYS A 343 36.01 35.02 30.80
CA LYS A 343 35.83 35.58 32.15
C LYS A 343 34.71 34.95 32.95
N LYS A 344 35.10 34.62 34.14
CA LYS A 344 34.48 34.04 35.33
C LYS A 344 33.13 34.59 35.80
N ARG A 345 32.35 33.66 36.35
CA ARG A 345 31.48 33.67 37.56
C ARG A 345 31.10 35.02 38.18
N HIS A 346 29.79 35.18 38.48
CA HIS A 346 29.31 35.49 39.84
C HIS A 346 27.84 35.06 40.07
N ARG A 347 27.63 34.43 41.25
CA ARG A 347 26.36 34.12 41.89
C ARG A 347 25.85 35.35 42.65
N LYS A 348 24.51 35.48 42.74
CA LYS A 348 23.66 35.96 43.86
C LYS A 348 22.27 36.15 43.26
N GLY A 349 21.17 35.65 43.78
CA GLY A 349 20.63 35.55 45.13
C GLY A 349 19.52 36.58 45.33
N GLY A 350 18.30 36.15 45.70
CA GLY A 350 17.28 37.02 46.33
C GLY A 350 15.93 37.07 45.63
N PHE A 351 14.93 36.34 46.07
CA PHE A 351 13.81 36.65 46.98
C PHE A 351 12.87 37.80 46.60
N GLY A 352 11.52 37.46 46.67
CA GLY A 352 10.38 38.36 46.79
C GLY A 352 9.39 38.18 45.61
N GLY A 353 8.21 37.72 45.73
CA GLY A 353 7.17 37.71 46.73
C GLY A 353 6.15 38.86 46.46
N PHE A 354 4.88 38.52 46.46
CA PHE A 354 3.65 39.37 46.52
C PHE A 354 2.86 39.39 45.20
N GLU A 355 1.70 38.78 45.22
CA GLU A 355 0.32 39.09 45.65
C GLU A 355 -0.53 39.90 44.64
N LYS A 356 -1.65 39.24 44.28
CA LYS A 356 -3.06 39.65 44.10
C LYS A 356 -3.43 41.09 43.70
N GLN A 357 -4.39 41.13 42.81
CA GLN A 357 -5.69 41.79 42.79
C GLN A 357 -6.10 41.93 41.30
N GLY A 358 -7.22 41.58 40.77
CA GLY A 358 -8.61 41.62 41.19
C GLY A 358 -9.31 42.89 40.70
N PHE A 359 -10.34 42.77 39.88
CA PHE A 359 -11.43 43.67 39.47
C PHE A 359 -11.62 43.59 37.95
N GLY A 360 -12.74 43.25 37.33
CA GLY A 360 -14.12 43.49 37.69
C GLY A 360 -14.80 44.40 36.63
N GLY A 361 -15.92 43.95 36.07
CA GLY A 361 -16.92 44.81 35.49
C GLY A 361 -17.08 44.71 33.94
N LYS A 362 -18.14 44.04 33.42
CA LYS A 362 -19.40 44.61 32.91
C LYS A 362 -19.21 45.66 31.81
N ASP A 363 -19.83 45.57 30.66
CA ASP A 363 -21.26 45.66 30.33
C ASP A 363 -21.50 45.46 28.81
N ARG A 364 -22.57 44.76 28.49
CA ARG A 364 -23.70 45.03 27.60
C ARG A 364 -23.52 45.96 26.39
N GLY A 365 -24.00 45.45 25.25
CA GLY A 365 -24.37 46.23 24.09
C GLY A 365 -24.99 45.38 22.97
N SER A 366 -26.29 45.21 23.06
CA SER A 366 -27.27 44.72 22.10
C SER A 366 -27.50 45.78 20.99
N PHE A 367 -27.87 45.30 19.81
CA PHE A 367 -28.71 45.86 18.73
C PHE A 367 -28.22 45.25 17.42
N GLY A 368 -29.01 44.62 16.55
CA GLY A 368 -30.35 44.87 16.12
C GLY A 368 -30.39 44.77 14.61
N GLY A 369 -31.17 43.85 14.07
CA GLY A 369 -32.11 43.98 12.99
C GLY A 369 -31.63 44.21 11.56
N GLY A 370 -32.15 43.36 10.65
CA GLY A 370 -32.25 43.76 9.27
C GLY A 370 -32.50 42.62 8.27
N GLU A 371 -33.71 42.09 8.24
CA GLU A 371 -34.28 41.36 7.10
C GLU A 371 -34.19 42.16 5.82
N LYS A 372 -33.87 41.55 4.69
CA LYS A 372 -34.46 41.87 3.38
C LYS A 372 -34.58 40.64 2.49
N LYS A 373 -35.78 40.12 2.40
CA LYS A 373 -36.31 39.33 1.27
C LYS A 373 -36.24 40.14 -0.02
N LYS A 374 -35.83 39.49 -1.12
CA LYS A 374 -36.40 39.79 -2.44
C LYS A 374 -36.49 38.52 -3.29
N LYS A 375 -37.70 38.41 -3.81
CA LYS A 375 -38.27 37.38 -4.69
C LYS A 375 -37.90 37.61 -6.16
N PHE A 376 -38.14 36.54 -6.93
CA PHE A 376 -38.59 36.43 -8.31
C PHE A 376 -37.57 36.38 -9.45
N GLY A 377 -37.78 35.33 -10.26
CA GLY A 377 -37.50 35.26 -11.67
C GLY A 377 -37.56 33.84 -12.23
N LYS A 378 -38.77 33.35 -12.55
CA LYS A 378 -38.97 32.21 -13.48
C LYS A 378 -38.71 32.69 -14.90
N SER A 379 -38.03 31.90 -15.72
CA SER A 379 -38.33 31.78 -17.16
C SER A 379 -37.86 30.43 -17.70
N ARG A 380 -38.79 29.82 -18.36
CA ARG A 380 -38.81 28.73 -19.31
C ARG A 380 -37.89 29.00 -20.51
N PHE A 381 -37.15 28.04 -20.95
CA PHE A 381 -37.33 27.34 -22.21
C PHE A 381 -36.65 26.00 -22.10
#